data_672ff213b8c937f1a48baace84e304f3
#
_entry.id   672ff213b8c937f1a48baace84e304f3
#
_cell.length_a   1.000
_cell.length_b   1.000
_cell.length_c   1.000
_cell.angle_alpha   90.00
_cell.angle_beta   90.00
_cell.angle_gamma   90.00
#
_symmetry.space_group_name_H-M   'P 1'
#
loop_
_entity.id
_entity.type
_entity.pdbx_description
1 polymer ?
#
loop_
_entity_poly.entity_id
_entity_poly.type
_entity_poly.pdbx_seq_one_letter_code
_entity_poly.pdbx_strand_id
1 'polypeptide(L)'
;MEKKWWKESVVYQIYPKSFKDSNGDGIGDIRGIIQKLDYLKELGVNVLWISPMLESPQDDNGYDISDYRRIYKEYGTMEDYEELLSEAHKRDIRILMDLVVNHTSDEHNWFIESRKSKANPYRDYYIWKDPVNGKEPNNWGGAFGGSAWEYDPQTQMYYMHLFSKKQPDLNWENEKVRQEVYDMMKFWCDKGIDGFRMDVISMISKDQSFPDGEMNNSLYGDFGPYCVHGPRIHEFLQEMNREVLSKYDIMTVGETSGVTIEEAQKYAGEARNELNMVFQFEHVENGSGDYGKWTTEKYDFKEFKRIMIKWQEELQGKAWNSLFLGNHDQPRSVSRFGNDNPAYRETSAKMLATCLHMMQGTPYVYQGEELGMTNVYFDKLEDYRDIESINFFTELTESGLMTPEYMMKCLMLRSRDNARTPMQWDDSAQAGFTDGAPWIKVNPNYKEINAAQQLEDPNSIFYYYQKLIRLRKEKDIIVYGGFDPLYRDDEQIFAYIRRQDQEKLLTVCNFSDKNAEMEIPEEFKGAECLITNLDRTVFEGKIVLKPYEAFVLYKK
;
A
#
# COMPACT_ATOMS: atom_id res chain seq x y z
N MET A 1 -4.39 1.82 26.55
CA MET A 1 -4.88 2.01 25.17
C MET A 1 -6.14 1.18 25.00
N GLU A 2 -7.20 1.72 24.41
CA GLU A 2 -8.46 1.00 24.22
C GLU A 2 -8.30 -0.13 23.19
N LYS A 3 -8.85 -1.33 23.50
CA LYS A 3 -8.90 -2.45 22.57
C LYS A 3 -9.90 -2.16 21.45
N LYS A 4 -9.46 -2.30 20.21
CA LYS A 4 -10.29 -2.14 19.01
C LYS A 4 -9.99 -3.29 18.06
N TRP A 5 -11.01 -3.83 17.40
CA TRP A 5 -10.85 -4.96 16.49
C TRP A 5 -9.82 -4.67 15.38
N TRP A 6 -9.79 -3.45 14.83
CA TRP A 6 -8.86 -3.07 13.79
C TRP A 6 -7.40 -2.93 14.29
N LYS A 7 -7.15 -2.66 15.58
CA LYS A 7 -5.81 -2.69 16.18
C LYS A 7 -5.26 -4.12 16.26
N GLU A 8 -6.15 -5.09 16.50
CA GLU A 8 -5.80 -6.51 16.65
C GLU A 8 -5.75 -7.26 15.33
N SER A 9 -6.22 -6.65 14.25
CA SER A 9 -6.31 -7.26 12.93
C SER A 9 -4.96 -7.37 12.21
N VAL A 10 -4.93 -8.25 11.22
CA VAL A 10 -3.93 -8.31 10.15
C VAL A 10 -4.67 -8.20 8.84
N VAL A 11 -4.31 -7.20 8.04
CA VAL A 11 -4.92 -6.91 6.75
C VAL A 11 -4.14 -7.60 5.64
N TYR A 12 -4.84 -8.24 4.72
CA TYR A 12 -4.26 -8.76 3.49
C TYR A 12 -4.77 -7.94 2.31
N GLN A 13 -3.87 -7.37 1.52
CA GLN A 13 -4.24 -6.63 0.33
C GLN A 13 -4.37 -7.54 -0.87
N ILE A 14 -5.51 -7.48 -1.54
CA ILE A 14 -5.78 -8.13 -2.82
C ILE A 14 -5.75 -7.08 -3.94
N TYR A 15 -4.96 -7.35 -4.97
CA TYR A 15 -5.02 -6.67 -6.27
C TYR A 15 -5.86 -7.55 -7.21
N PRO A 16 -7.17 -7.23 -7.40
CA PRO A 16 -8.14 -8.16 -7.99
C PRO A 16 -7.70 -8.69 -9.34
N LYS A 17 -7.24 -7.80 -10.21
CA LYS A 17 -6.82 -8.10 -11.58
C LYS A 17 -5.78 -9.20 -11.71
N SER A 18 -4.97 -9.40 -10.64
CA SER A 18 -3.87 -10.37 -10.59
C SER A 18 -3.99 -11.41 -9.49
N PHE A 19 -5.16 -11.56 -8.84
CA PHE A 19 -5.28 -12.50 -7.72
C PHE A 19 -5.66 -13.91 -8.20
N LYS A 20 -6.84 -14.08 -8.81
CA LYS A 20 -7.29 -15.35 -9.39
C LYS A 20 -8.37 -15.07 -10.44
N ASP A 21 -8.15 -15.58 -11.62
CA ASP A 21 -9.13 -15.60 -12.70
C ASP A 21 -9.96 -16.89 -12.59
N SER A 22 -11.28 -16.76 -12.57
CA SER A 22 -12.21 -17.89 -12.45
C SER A 22 -12.86 -18.28 -13.77
N ASN A 23 -12.81 -17.42 -14.79
CA ASN A 23 -13.54 -17.58 -16.05
C ASN A 23 -12.63 -17.81 -17.28
N GLY A 24 -11.31 -17.61 -17.14
CA GLY A 24 -10.31 -17.87 -18.18
C GLY A 24 -10.10 -16.72 -19.16
N ASP A 25 -10.52 -15.50 -18.83
CA ASP A 25 -10.32 -14.32 -19.69
C ASP A 25 -8.95 -13.64 -19.50
N GLY A 26 -8.18 -14.08 -18.52
CA GLY A 26 -6.84 -13.56 -18.22
C GLY A 26 -6.83 -12.45 -17.17
N ILE A 27 -7.99 -12.11 -16.61
CA ILE A 27 -8.18 -11.07 -15.60
C ILE A 27 -8.74 -11.72 -14.33
N GLY A 28 -8.12 -11.42 -13.18
CA GLY A 28 -8.65 -11.88 -11.89
C GLY A 28 -10.01 -11.23 -11.59
N ASP A 29 -10.86 -11.96 -10.87
CA ASP A 29 -12.24 -11.57 -10.65
C ASP A 29 -12.74 -11.89 -9.23
N ILE A 30 -13.94 -11.41 -8.90
CA ILE A 30 -14.57 -11.59 -7.59
C ILE A 30 -14.80 -13.07 -7.28
N ARG A 31 -15.21 -13.87 -8.27
CA ARG A 31 -15.39 -15.32 -8.12
C ARG A 31 -14.07 -16.02 -7.78
N GLY A 32 -12.97 -15.58 -8.39
CA GLY A 32 -11.62 -16.04 -8.05
C GLY A 32 -11.22 -15.71 -6.62
N ILE A 33 -11.57 -14.50 -6.13
CA ILE A 33 -11.36 -14.14 -4.72
C ILE A 33 -12.15 -15.08 -3.79
N ILE A 34 -13.43 -15.31 -4.09
CA ILE A 34 -14.28 -16.22 -3.29
C ILE A 34 -13.68 -17.62 -3.22
N GLN A 35 -13.16 -18.15 -4.35
CA GLN A 35 -12.50 -19.48 -4.40
C GLN A 35 -11.28 -19.57 -3.47
N LYS A 36 -10.64 -18.44 -3.12
CA LYS A 36 -9.41 -18.39 -2.31
C LYS A 36 -9.62 -17.92 -0.87
N LEU A 37 -10.85 -17.70 -0.44
CA LEU A 37 -11.15 -17.27 0.94
C LEU A 37 -10.69 -18.28 1.98
N ASP A 38 -10.75 -19.58 1.70
CA ASP A 38 -10.28 -20.61 2.63
C ASP A 38 -8.75 -20.59 2.79
N TYR A 39 -8.00 -20.31 1.72
CA TYR A 39 -6.55 -20.07 1.78
C TYR A 39 -6.21 -18.87 2.67
N LEU A 40 -6.96 -17.77 2.54
CA LEU A 40 -6.76 -16.57 3.35
C LEU A 40 -7.13 -16.82 4.82
N LYS A 41 -8.18 -17.58 5.07
CA LYS A 41 -8.58 -18.02 6.42
C LYS A 41 -7.51 -18.91 7.05
N GLU A 42 -6.91 -19.82 6.28
CA GLU A 42 -5.82 -20.69 6.72
C GLU A 42 -4.56 -19.87 7.06
N LEU A 43 -4.20 -18.88 6.25
CA LEU A 43 -3.12 -17.94 6.56
C LEU A 43 -3.36 -17.22 7.89
N GLY A 44 -4.62 -17.00 8.24
CA GLY A 44 -5.04 -16.43 9.51
C GLY A 44 -5.37 -14.94 9.48
N VAL A 45 -5.33 -14.29 8.32
CA VAL A 45 -5.76 -12.89 8.15
C VAL A 45 -7.26 -12.76 8.40
N ASN A 46 -7.68 -11.60 8.86
CA ASN A 46 -9.08 -11.36 9.24
C ASN A 46 -9.67 -10.07 8.63
N VAL A 47 -8.90 -9.39 7.80
CA VAL A 47 -9.36 -8.23 7.02
C VAL A 47 -8.76 -8.34 5.63
N LEU A 48 -9.56 -8.11 4.59
CA LEU A 48 -9.11 -7.97 3.21
C LEU A 48 -9.29 -6.52 2.78
N TRP A 49 -8.21 -5.88 2.37
CA TRP A 49 -8.27 -4.66 1.58
C TRP A 49 -8.24 -5.06 0.11
N ILE A 50 -9.28 -4.74 -0.62
CA ILE A 50 -9.39 -5.04 -2.04
C ILE A 50 -9.21 -3.73 -2.82
N SER A 51 -8.18 -3.66 -3.69
CA SER A 51 -7.95 -2.53 -4.61
C SER A 51 -9.20 -2.32 -5.49
N PRO A 52 -9.39 -1.15 -6.14
CA PRO A 52 -10.67 -0.76 -6.70
C PRO A 52 -11.33 -1.81 -7.59
N MET A 53 -12.60 -2.12 -7.30
CA MET A 53 -13.42 -3.05 -8.09
C MET A 53 -14.60 -2.37 -8.81
N LEU A 54 -14.68 -1.04 -8.70
CA LEU A 54 -15.78 -0.27 -9.27
C LEU A 54 -15.60 -0.06 -10.78
N GLU A 55 -16.68 0.33 -11.47
CA GLU A 55 -16.68 0.57 -12.92
C GLU A 55 -15.59 1.58 -13.30
N SER A 56 -14.75 1.21 -14.25
CA SER A 56 -13.57 1.97 -14.64
C SER A 56 -13.13 1.63 -16.07
N PRO A 57 -12.70 2.62 -16.88
CA PRO A 57 -12.04 2.36 -18.16
C PRO A 57 -10.65 1.70 -18.04
N GLN A 58 -10.10 1.59 -16.81
CA GLN A 58 -8.82 0.92 -16.51
C GLN A 58 -7.57 1.67 -17.03
N ASP A 59 -7.62 2.97 -17.19
CA ASP A 59 -6.45 3.79 -17.55
C ASP A 59 -5.36 3.68 -16.48
N ASP A 60 -5.76 3.70 -15.21
CA ASP A 60 -4.91 3.45 -14.04
C ASP A 60 -5.41 2.24 -13.23
N ASN A 61 -5.74 1.15 -13.92
CA ASN A 61 -6.08 -0.15 -13.35
C ASN A 61 -7.13 -0.09 -12.22
N GLY A 62 -8.18 0.72 -12.41
CA GLY A 62 -9.32 0.82 -11.49
C GLY A 62 -9.33 2.10 -10.64
N TYR A 63 -8.22 2.83 -10.55
CA TYR A 63 -8.16 4.11 -9.82
C TYR A 63 -8.75 5.28 -10.63
N ASP A 64 -9.24 5.03 -11.83
CA ASP A 64 -10.02 5.94 -12.70
C ASP A 64 -11.49 5.51 -12.71
N ILE A 65 -12.23 5.83 -11.63
CA ILE A 65 -13.61 5.35 -11.42
C ILE A 65 -14.60 6.16 -12.28
N SER A 66 -15.41 5.45 -13.09
CA SER A 66 -16.46 6.03 -13.92
C SER A 66 -17.87 5.90 -13.35
N ASP A 67 -18.09 4.98 -12.41
CA ASP A 67 -19.34 4.85 -11.65
C ASP A 67 -19.07 4.26 -10.25
N TYR A 68 -19.38 5.02 -9.21
CA TYR A 68 -19.13 4.63 -7.81
C TYR A 68 -20.09 3.57 -7.26
N ARG A 69 -21.15 3.21 -7.98
CA ARG A 69 -22.19 2.30 -7.50
C ARG A 69 -22.32 1.03 -8.34
N ARG A 70 -21.40 0.83 -9.28
CA ARG A 70 -21.35 -0.35 -10.16
C ARG A 70 -20.03 -1.08 -10.00
N ILE A 71 -20.09 -2.40 -10.03
CA ILE A 71 -18.90 -3.25 -10.13
C ILE A 71 -18.42 -3.27 -11.58
N TYR A 72 -17.09 -3.23 -11.75
CA TYR A 72 -16.47 -3.36 -13.08
C TYR A 72 -16.83 -4.73 -13.69
N LYS A 73 -17.39 -4.70 -14.89
CA LYS A 73 -18.00 -5.88 -15.52
C LYS A 73 -17.10 -7.10 -15.66
N GLU A 74 -15.77 -6.86 -15.83
CA GLU A 74 -14.79 -7.97 -15.96
C GLU A 74 -14.43 -8.56 -14.60
N TYR A 75 -14.70 -7.86 -13.50
CA TYR A 75 -14.56 -8.41 -12.15
C TYR A 75 -15.81 -9.16 -11.68
N GLY A 76 -16.96 -8.90 -12.27
CA GLY A 76 -18.23 -9.57 -11.94
C GLY A 76 -19.40 -8.60 -11.83
N THR A 77 -20.38 -9.00 -11.04
CA THR A 77 -21.63 -8.26 -10.83
C THR A 77 -21.76 -7.76 -9.38
N MET A 78 -22.81 -6.98 -9.10
CA MET A 78 -23.13 -6.58 -7.73
C MET A 78 -23.49 -7.80 -6.86
N GLU A 79 -24.18 -8.78 -7.46
CA GLU A 79 -24.53 -10.03 -6.78
C GLU A 79 -23.28 -10.84 -6.40
N ASP A 80 -22.26 -10.88 -7.28
CA ASP A 80 -20.96 -11.51 -6.98
C ASP A 80 -20.25 -10.80 -5.81
N TYR A 81 -20.34 -9.47 -5.76
CA TYR A 81 -19.76 -8.69 -4.66
C TYR A 81 -20.50 -8.93 -3.33
N GLU A 82 -21.82 -8.98 -3.35
CA GLU A 82 -22.63 -9.29 -2.17
C GLU A 82 -22.37 -10.72 -1.66
N GLU A 83 -22.14 -11.67 -2.60
CA GLU A 83 -21.72 -13.03 -2.24
C GLU A 83 -20.31 -13.02 -1.61
N LEU A 84 -19.37 -12.24 -2.16
CA LEU A 84 -18.02 -12.10 -1.56
C LEU A 84 -18.10 -11.58 -0.12
N LEU A 85 -18.89 -10.53 0.15
CA LEU A 85 -19.12 -10.02 1.50
C LEU A 85 -19.67 -11.11 2.42
N SER A 86 -20.72 -11.79 1.99
CA SER A 86 -21.34 -12.87 2.76
C SER A 86 -20.37 -14.01 3.07
N GLU A 87 -19.61 -14.49 2.06
CA GLU A 87 -18.67 -15.59 2.21
C GLU A 87 -17.44 -15.22 3.05
N ALA A 88 -16.97 -13.97 2.96
CA ALA A 88 -15.91 -13.45 3.82
C ALA A 88 -16.38 -13.38 5.28
N HIS A 89 -17.54 -12.80 5.55
CA HIS A 89 -18.10 -12.68 6.89
C HIS A 89 -18.37 -14.03 7.55
N LYS A 90 -18.84 -15.05 6.81
CA LYS A 90 -18.98 -16.44 7.32
C LYS A 90 -17.65 -17.02 7.83
N ARG A 91 -16.53 -16.49 7.35
CA ARG A 91 -15.17 -16.89 7.74
C ARG A 91 -14.54 -15.97 8.76
N ASP A 92 -15.30 -15.03 9.34
CA ASP A 92 -14.79 -13.95 10.20
C ASP A 92 -13.73 -13.09 9.52
N ILE A 93 -13.86 -12.88 8.22
CA ILE A 93 -13.01 -12.01 7.41
C ILE A 93 -13.82 -10.76 7.04
N ARG A 94 -13.28 -9.59 7.34
CA ARG A 94 -13.84 -8.27 7.03
C ARG A 94 -13.34 -7.74 5.70
N ILE A 95 -14.10 -6.86 5.06
CA ILE A 95 -13.76 -6.27 3.75
C ILE A 95 -13.58 -4.77 3.87
N LEU A 96 -12.39 -4.27 3.50
CA LEU A 96 -12.14 -2.85 3.25
C LEU A 96 -12.23 -2.57 1.76
N MET A 97 -13.05 -1.60 1.41
CA MET A 97 -13.13 -1.08 0.04
C MET A 97 -12.10 0.03 -0.18
N ASP A 98 -11.52 0.09 -1.37
CA ASP A 98 -10.69 1.23 -1.78
C ASP A 98 -11.58 2.42 -2.15
N LEU A 99 -11.38 3.56 -1.49
CA LEU A 99 -12.14 4.79 -1.67
C LEU A 99 -11.31 5.79 -2.45
N VAL A 100 -11.61 5.98 -3.73
CA VAL A 100 -10.92 6.89 -4.63
C VAL A 100 -11.77 8.12 -4.83
N VAL A 101 -11.47 9.21 -4.12
CA VAL A 101 -12.31 10.43 -4.09
C VAL A 101 -11.53 11.73 -4.27
N ASN A 102 -10.23 11.65 -4.56
CA ASN A 102 -9.48 12.82 -5.01
C ASN A 102 -9.84 13.19 -6.46
N HIS A 103 -10.13 12.20 -7.29
CA HIS A 103 -10.40 12.32 -8.73
C HIS A 103 -11.41 11.25 -9.16
N THR A 104 -11.92 11.38 -10.38
CA THR A 104 -12.72 10.36 -11.07
C THR A 104 -12.10 10.05 -12.42
N SER A 105 -12.65 9.05 -13.14
CA SER A 105 -12.39 8.94 -14.57
C SER A 105 -12.95 10.17 -15.32
N ASP A 106 -12.35 10.53 -16.44
CA ASP A 106 -12.89 11.48 -17.41
C ASP A 106 -14.16 10.94 -18.10
N GLU A 107 -14.43 9.64 -17.96
CA GLU A 107 -15.65 8.96 -18.42
C GLU A 107 -16.75 8.92 -17.32
N HIS A 108 -16.50 9.45 -16.13
CA HIS A 108 -17.53 9.62 -15.10
C HIS A 108 -18.60 10.62 -15.56
N ASN A 109 -19.87 10.31 -15.32
CA ASN A 109 -20.98 11.18 -15.77
C ASN A 109 -20.84 12.63 -15.26
N TRP A 110 -20.33 12.85 -14.07
CA TRP A 110 -20.09 14.19 -13.54
C TRP A 110 -19.10 14.97 -14.40
N PHE A 111 -18.03 14.33 -14.89
CA PHE A 111 -17.06 15.01 -15.75
C PHE A 111 -17.59 15.23 -17.15
N ILE A 112 -18.29 14.26 -17.72
CA ILE A 112 -18.95 14.38 -19.03
C ILE A 112 -19.92 15.58 -19.03
N GLU A 113 -20.72 15.74 -17.96
CA GLU A 113 -21.59 16.89 -17.80
C GLU A 113 -20.81 18.19 -17.56
N SER A 114 -19.86 18.18 -16.64
CA SER A 114 -19.00 19.34 -16.31
C SER A 114 -18.33 19.96 -17.53
N ARG A 115 -17.93 19.13 -18.48
CA ARG A 115 -17.23 19.49 -19.71
C ARG A 115 -18.12 20.12 -20.79
N LYS A 116 -19.44 19.94 -20.71
CA LYS A 116 -20.38 20.41 -21.76
C LYS A 116 -20.41 21.93 -21.88
N SER A 117 -20.38 22.66 -20.79
CA SER A 117 -20.36 24.13 -20.80
C SER A 117 -19.93 24.71 -19.45
N LYS A 118 -19.47 25.97 -19.46
CA LYS A 118 -19.09 26.72 -18.22
C LYS A 118 -20.28 26.94 -17.28
N ALA A 119 -21.52 26.85 -17.76
CA ALA A 119 -22.74 27.04 -16.97
C ALA A 119 -23.42 25.74 -16.57
N ASN A 120 -22.80 24.56 -16.84
CA ASN A 120 -23.37 23.27 -16.46
C ASN A 120 -23.42 23.14 -14.95
N PRO A 121 -24.48 22.58 -14.33
CA PRO A 121 -24.57 22.36 -12.87
C PRO A 121 -23.43 21.53 -12.26
N TYR A 122 -22.78 20.68 -13.06
CA TYR A 122 -21.61 19.88 -12.63
C TYR A 122 -20.27 20.57 -12.89
N ARG A 123 -20.27 21.82 -13.45
CA ARG A 123 -19.00 22.49 -13.79
C ARG A 123 -18.03 22.53 -12.62
N ASP A 124 -18.50 22.96 -11.47
CA ASP A 124 -17.70 23.15 -10.28
C ASP A 124 -17.49 21.86 -9.46
N TYR A 125 -17.87 20.70 -10.01
CA TYR A 125 -17.50 19.41 -9.42
C TYR A 125 -16.02 19.11 -9.60
N TYR A 126 -15.38 19.73 -10.61
CA TYR A 126 -13.97 19.59 -10.93
C TYR A 126 -13.27 20.94 -10.91
N ILE A 127 -11.94 20.89 -10.87
CA ILE A 127 -11.11 22.10 -10.81
C ILE A 127 -10.82 22.57 -12.23
N TRP A 128 -11.47 23.66 -12.63
CA TRP A 128 -11.30 24.31 -13.92
C TRP A 128 -10.68 25.68 -13.76
N LYS A 129 -9.72 26.04 -14.62
CA LYS A 129 -9.08 27.36 -14.65
C LYS A 129 -9.00 27.91 -16.08
N ASP A 130 -9.10 29.22 -16.19
CA ASP A 130 -8.84 29.89 -17.47
C ASP A 130 -7.33 29.85 -17.80
N PRO A 131 -6.97 29.87 -19.10
CA PRO A 131 -5.58 30.00 -19.50
C PRO A 131 -4.92 31.27 -18.93
N VAL A 132 -3.67 31.15 -18.47
CA VAL A 132 -2.85 32.30 -18.05
C VAL A 132 -1.86 32.62 -19.18
N ASN A 133 -2.01 33.77 -19.81
CA ASN A 133 -1.22 34.18 -20.99
C ASN A 133 -1.25 33.13 -22.14
N GLY A 134 -2.37 32.42 -22.31
CA GLY A 134 -2.56 31.40 -23.33
C GLY A 134 -1.89 30.06 -23.04
N LYS A 135 -1.44 29.84 -21.81
CA LYS A 135 -0.79 28.61 -21.32
C LYS A 135 -1.55 28.06 -20.11
N GLU A 136 -1.01 26.99 -19.54
CA GLU A 136 -1.47 26.36 -18.31
C GLU A 136 -1.61 27.39 -17.17
N PRO A 137 -2.52 27.17 -16.20
CA PRO A 137 -2.75 28.05 -15.06
C PRO A 137 -1.51 28.27 -14.18
N ASN A 138 -0.67 27.26 -14.04
CA ASN A 138 0.61 27.26 -13.37
C ASN A 138 1.54 26.17 -13.94
N ASN A 139 2.73 26.00 -13.38
CA ASN A 139 3.76 25.10 -13.91
C ASN A 139 3.76 23.69 -13.31
N TRP A 140 2.71 23.27 -12.56
CA TRP A 140 2.73 21.99 -11.85
C TRP A 140 2.83 20.79 -12.78
N GLY A 141 3.68 19.82 -12.41
CA GLY A 141 3.74 18.50 -13.01
C GLY A 141 2.72 17.55 -12.38
N GLY A 142 2.36 16.51 -13.13
CA GLY A 142 1.54 15.40 -12.61
C GLY A 142 2.39 14.31 -11.95
N ALA A 143 1.78 13.53 -11.07
CA ALA A 143 2.44 12.41 -10.40
C ALA A 143 2.86 11.27 -11.37
N PHE A 144 2.23 11.20 -12.54
CA PHE A 144 2.56 10.25 -13.61
C PHE A 144 3.30 10.91 -14.80
N GLY A 145 4.00 12.02 -14.54
CA GLY A 145 4.70 12.81 -15.55
C GLY A 145 3.79 13.78 -16.30
N GLY A 146 4.38 14.68 -17.08
CA GLY A 146 3.67 15.70 -17.83
C GLY A 146 3.11 16.85 -16.97
N SER A 147 2.31 17.73 -17.59
CA SER A 147 1.60 18.82 -16.90
C SER A 147 0.45 18.27 -16.05
N ALA A 148 0.17 18.93 -14.91
CA ALA A 148 -1.02 18.67 -14.09
C ALA A 148 -2.30 19.31 -14.68
N TRP A 149 -2.23 19.88 -15.88
CA TRP A 149 -3.32 20.58 -16.53
C TRP A 149 -3.55 20.11 -17.96
N GLU A 150 -4.77 19.78 -18.33
CA GLU A 150 -5.16 19.43 -19.70
C GLU A 150 -6.13 20.46 -20.25
N TYR A 151 -5.87 20.92 -21.49
CA TYR A 151 -6.71 21.91 -22.17
C TYR A 151 -7.96 21.28 -22.76
N ASP A 152 -9.12 21.83 -22.42
CA ASP A 152 -10.39 21.46 -23.05
C ASP A 152 -10.76 22.46 -24.14
N PRO A 153 -10.71 22.09 -25.44
CA PRO A 153 -11.04 22.99 -26.54
C PRO A 153 -12.52 23.38 -26.60
N GLN A 154 -13.40 22.57 -25.99
CA GLN A 154 -14.84 22.84 -25.99
C GLN A 154 -15.19 24.07 -25.15
N THR A 155 -14.62 24.19 -23.97
CA THR A 155 -14.88 25.28 -23.05
C THR A 155 -13.73 26.30 -22.98
N GLN A 156 -12.62 26.03 -23.68
CA GLN A 156 -11.43 26.87 -23.73
C GLN A 156 -10.84 27.15 -22.32
N MET A 157 -10.83 26.11 -21.46
CA MET A 157 -10.26 26.14 -20.12
C MET A 157 -9.39 24.91 -19.90
N TYR A 158 -8.59 24.94 -18.85
CA TYR A 158 -7.86 23.79 -18.38
C TYR A 158 -8.58 23.13 -17.21
N TYR A 159 -8.59 21.78 -17.17
CA TYR A 159 -8.94 21.05 -15.96
C TYR A 159 -7.68 20.48 -15.30
N MET A 160 -7.75 20.36 -14.00
CA MET A 160 -6.65 19.82 -13.20
C MET A 160 -6.71 18.29 -13.15
N HIS A 161 -5.55 17.65 -13.24
CA HIS A 161 -5.35 16.23 -12.99
C HIS A 161 -3.97 16.00 -12.38
N LEU A 162 -3.91 15.56 -11.13
CA LEU A 162 -2.62 15.26 -10.48
C LEU A 162 -2.00 13.94 -10.95
N PHE A 163 -2.83 13.05 -11.52
CA PHE A 163 -2.41 11.75 -12.06
C PHE A 163 -2.56 11.73 -13.58
N SER A 164 -3.17 10.69 -14.15
CA SER A 164 -3.44 10.68 -15.59
C SER A 164 -4.37 11.81 -16.00
N LYS A 165 -4.20 12.33 -17.23
CA LYS A 165 -5.17 13.27 -17.83
C LYS A 165 -6.59 12.71 -17.92
N LYS A 166 -6.75 11.37 -17.79
CA LYS A 166 -8.05 10.71 -17.68
C LYS A 166 -8.57 10.63 -16.24
N GLN A 167 -7.88 11.26 -15.27
CA GLN A 167 -8.24 11.29 -13.85
C GLN A 167 -8.41 12.74 -13.37
N PRO A 168 -9.45 13.48 -13.84
CA PRO A 168 -9.70 14.87 -13.44
C PRO A 168 -9.97 14.97 -11.94
N ASP A 169 -9.34 15.94 -11.28
CA ASP A 169 -9.42 16.17 -9.85
C ASP A 169 -10.76 16.79 -9.43
N LEU A 170 -11.40 16.19 -8.42
CA LEU A 170 -12.63 16.70 -7.82
C LEU A 170 -12.39 17.97 -7.01
N ASN A 171 -13.36 18.88 -7.06
CA ASN A 171 -13.36 20.11 -6.29
C ASN A 171 -14.03 19.92 -4.93
N TRP A 172 -13.27 19.56 -3.91
CA TRP A 172 -13.77 19.38 -2.55
C TRP A 172 -14.22 20.66 -1.84
N GLU A 173 -13.90 21.84 -2.39
CA GLU A 173 -14.50 23.09 -1.93
C GLU A 173 -16.01 23.12 -2.17
N ASN A 174 -16.49 22.39 -3.17
CA ASN A 174 -17.90 22.28 -3.49
C ASN A 174 -18.61 21.31 -2.54
N GLU A 175 -19.54 21.83 -1.74
CA GLU A 175 -20.32 21.03 -0.79
C GLU A 175 -21.10 19.89 -1.46
N LYS A 176 -21.60 20.10 -2.70
CA LYS A 176 -22.32 19.05 -3.42
C LYS A 176 -21.44 17.85 -3.73
N VAL A 177 -20.17 18.06 -4.06
CA VAL A 177 -19.19 16.97 -4.26
C VAL A 177 -19.03 16.17 -2.97
N ARG A 178 -18.88 16.85 -1.83
CA ARG A 178 -18.76 16.19 -0.53
C ARG A 178 -19.99 15.36 -0.17
N GLN A 179 -21.20 15.89 -0.41
CA GLN A 179 -22.45 15.15 -0.16
C GLN A 179 -22.58 13.92 -1.06
N GLU A 180 -22.27 14.02 -2.35
CA GLU A 180 -22.27 12.85 -3.27
C GLU A 180 -21.29 11.76 -2.80
N VAL A 181 -20.11 12.16 -2.34
CA VAL A 181 -19.12 11.23 -1.77
C VAL A 181 -19.66 10.57 -0.50
N TYR A 182 -20.25 11.33 0.44
CA TYR A 182 -20.80 10.78 1.69
C TYR A 182 -21.99 9.85 1.42
N ASP A 183 -22.84 10.16 0.45
CA ASP A 183 -23.97 9.31 0.06
C ASP A 183 -23.49 8.01 -0.62
N MET A 184 -22.42 8.06 -1.38
CA MET A 184 -21.77 6.88 -1.93
C MET A 184 -21.15 6.03 -0.83
N MET A 185 -20.44 6.63 0.11
CA MET A 185 -19.85 5.90 1.25
C MET A 185 -20.91 5.19 2.10
N LYS A 186 -22.02 5.88 2.41
CA LYS A 186 -23.15 5.27 3.13
C LYS A 186 -23.74 4.08 2.37
N PHE A 187 -23.91 4.22 1.04
CA PHE A 187 -24.40 3.12 0.19
C PHE A 187 -23.57 1.85 0.38
N TRP A 188 -22.24 1.97 0.39
CA TRP A 188 -21.37 0.80 0.59
C TRP A 188 -21.36 0.29 2.04
N CYS A 189 -21.38 1.19 3.02
CA CYS A 189 -21.53 0.81 4.43
C CYS A 189 -22.84 0.06 4.68
N ASP A 190 -23.95 0.51 4.09
CA ASP A 190 -25.27 -0.13 4.20
C ASP A 190 -25.30 -1.51 3.51
N LYS A 191 -24.44 -1.76 2.53
CA LYS A 191 -24.21 -3.09 1.95
C LYS A 191 -23.40 -4.02 2.84
N GLY A 192 -22.77 -3.49 3.89
CA GLY A 192 -22.06 -4.28 4.89
C GLY A 192 -20.55 -4.37 4.71
N ILE A 193 -19.90 -3.43 4.02
CA ILE A 193 -18.44 -3.33 4.06
C ILE A 193 -17.97 -2.94 5.46
N ASP A 194 -16.75 -3.31 5.82
CA ASP A 194 -16.18 -3.10 7.15
C ASP A 194 -15.22 -1.91 7.21
N GLY A 195 -15.13 -1.12 6.15
CA GLY A 195 -14.35 0.10 6.14
C GLY A 195 -13.75 0.48 4.80
N PHE A 196 -12.84 1.46 4.86
CA PHE A 196 -12.22 2.05 3.68
C PHE A 196 -10.70 2.16 3.82
N ARG A 197 -10.00 1.79 2.76
CA ARG A 197 -8.69 2.35 2.47
C ARG A 197 -8.92 3.57 1.56
N MET A 198 -8.38 4.72 1.93
CA MET A 198 -8.67 5.98 1.26
C MET A 198 -7.48 6.41 0.42
N ASP A 199 -7.67 6.32 -0.90
CA ASP A 199 -6.68 6.64 -1.92
C ASP A 199 -6.31 8.12 -1.88
N VAL A 200 -5.01 8.42 -1.84
CA VAL A 200 -4.42 9.76 -1.79
C VAL A 200 -5.24 10.80 -1.02
N ILE A 201 -5.83 10.39 0.10
CA ILE A 201 -6.80 11.20 0.85
C ILE A 201 -6.21 12.53 1.34
N SER A 202 -4.90 12.62 1.50
CA SER A 202 -4.20 13.85 1.86
C SER A 202 -4.24 14.93 0.78
N MET A 203 -4.67 14.58 -0.44
CA MET A 203 -4.68 15.47 -1.60
C MET A 203 -6.04 16.09 -1.92
N ILE A 204 -7.11 15.76 -1.19
CA ILE A 204 -8.46 16.28 -1.49
C ILE A 204 -8.62 17.79 -1.23
N SER A 205 -7.78 18.38 -0.39
CA SER A 205 -7.74 19.82 -0.14
C SER A 205 -6.53 20.46 -0.82
N LYS A 206 -6.76 21.48 -1.64
CA LYS A 206 -5.71 22.17 -2.39
C LYS A 206 -5.67 23.66 -2.06
N ASP A 207 -4.49 24.28 -2.18
CA ASP A 207 -4.35 25.73 -2.08
C ASP A 207 -5.09 26.38 -3.26
N GLN A 208 -6.09 27.18 -2.97
CA GLN A 208 -6.97 27.78 -3.96
C GLN A 208 -6.32 28.94 -4.74
N SER A 209 -5.12 29.38 -4.33
CA SER A 209 -4.37 30.40 -5.08
C SER A 209 -3.62 29.82 -6.28
N PHE A 210 -3.39 28.50 -6.31
CA PHE A 210 -2.70 27.77 -7.38
C PHE A 210 -1.40 28.45 -7.84
N PRO A 211 -0.45 28.74 -6.94
CA PRO A 211 0.79 29.40 -7.32
C PRO A 211 1.71 28.46 -8.10
N ASP A 212 2.73 29.00 -8.77
CA ASP A 212 3.79 28.18 -9.37
C ASP A 212 4.55 27.38 -8.30
N GLY A 213 4.90 26.14 -8.64
CA GLY A 213 5.74 25.26 -7.82
C GLY A 213 7.23 25.43 -8.12
N GLU A 214 8.07 25.01 -7.19
CA GLU A 214 9.52 25.01 -7.37
C GLU A 214 9.96 23.97 -8.40
N MET A 215 10.97 24.33 -9.21
CA MET A 215 11.54 23.46 -10.26
C MET A 215 12.71 22.62 -9.71
N ASN A 216 12.40 21.56 -8.98
CA ASN A 216 13.40 20.70 -8.32
C ASN A 216 14.04 19.69 -9.30
N ASN A 217 14.93 20.11 -10.20
CA ASN A 217 15.53 19.28 -11.25
C ASN A 217 14.51 18.53 -12.14
N SER A 218 13.28 18.99 -12.17
CA SER A 218 12.16 18.44 -12.96
C SER A 218 11.84 19.36 -14.14
N LEU A 219 11.13 18.83 -15.13
CA LEU A 219 10.58 19.61 -16.24
C LEU A 219 9.41 20.50 -15.81
N TYR A 220 8.81 20.22 -14.66
CA TYR A 220 7.64 20.87 -14.12
C TYR A 220 7.84 21.30 -12.67
N GLY A 221 7.03 22.21 -12.18
CA GLY A 221 7.01 22.64 -10.78
C GLY A 221 6.37 21.60 -9.86
N ASP A 222 6.85 21.56 -8.62
CA ASP A 222 6.34 20.66 -7.58
C ASP A 222 4.95 21.13 -7.08
N PHE A 223 3.95 20.28 -7.20
CA PHE A 223 2.60 20.50 -6.68
C PHE A 223 2.46 20.13 -5.18
N GLY A 224 3.39 19.34 -4.65
CA GLY A 224 3.30 18.76 -3.30
C GLY A 224 2.95 19.77 -2.22
N PRO A 225 3.68 20.89 -2.06
CA PRO A 225 3.42 21.90 -1.03
C PRO A 225 2.02 22.53 -1.06
N TYR A 226 1.31 22.41 -2.19
CA TYR A 226 0.01 23.07 -2.43
C TYR A 226 -1.16 22.11 -2.50
N CYS A 227 -0.89 20.83 -2.72
CA CYS A 227 -1.93 19.81 -2.92
C CYS A 227 -1.93 18.71 -1.87
N VAL A 228 -0.82 18.55 -1.11
CA VAL A 228 -0.70 17.53 -0.06
C VAL A 228 -0.87 18.22 1.30
N HIS A 229 -1.72 17.65 2.15
CA HIS A 229 -2.08 18.24 3.46
C HIS A 229 -2.62 19.66 3.36
N GLY A 230 -3.43 19.95 2.35
CA GLY A 230 -3.94 21.29 2.05
C GLY A 230 -4.74 21.91 3.20
N PRO A 231 -5.05 23.21 3.12
CA PRO A 231 -5.47 24.02 4.28
C PRO A 231 -6.78 23.58 4.95
N ARG A 232 -7.66 22.86 4.24
CA ARG A 232 -8.95 22.40 4.76
C ARG A 232 -9.05 20.88 4.93
N ILE A 233 -7.94 20.15 4.80
CA ILE A 233 -7.96 18.68 4.84
C ILE A 233 -8.62 18.13 6.12
N HIS A 234 -8.24 18.64 7.28
CA HIS A 234 -8.78 18.16 8.55
C HIS A 234 -10.25 18.57 8.74
N GLU A 235 -10.68 19.72 8.20
CA GLU A 235 -12.10 20.11 8.18
C GLU A 235 -12.93 19.10 7.37
N PHE A 236 -12.46 18.73 6.16
CA PHE A 236 -13.14 17.77 5.31
C PHE A 236 -13.19 16.36 5.93
N LEU A 237 -12.12 15.91 6.56
CA LEU A 237 -12.09 14.61 7.22
C LEU A 237 -12.96 14.56 8.47
N GLN A 238 -13.01 15.63 9.26
CA GLN A 238 -13.94 15.73 10.40
C GLN A 238 -15.39 15.81 9.95
N GLU A 239 -15.68 16.48 8.83
CA GLU A 239 -17.01 16.46 8.21
C GLU A 239 -17.36 15.04 7.75
N MET A 240 -16.47 14.34 7.04
CA MET A 240 -16.64 12.95 6.62
C MET A 240 -16.88 12.02 7.81
N ASN A 241 -16.13 12.19 8.89
CA ASN A 241 -16.31 11.41 10.11
C ASN A 241 -17.70 11.63 10.71
N ARG A 242 -18.12 12.87 10.88
CA ARG A 242 -19.45 13.24 11.41
C ARG A 242 -20.57 12.72 10.53
N GLU A 243 -20.43 12.83 9.20
CA GLU A 243 -21.49 12.47 8.25
C GLU A 243 -21.57 10.97 7.98
N VAL A 244 -20.45 10.24 8.07
CA VAL A 244 -20.37 8.82 7.72
C VAL A 244 -19.65 7.99 8.79
N LEU A 245 -18.35 8.19 9.01
CA LEU A 245 -17.49 7.20 9.66
C LEU A 245 -17.92 6.89 11.11
N SER A 246 -18.36 7.90 11.86
CA SER A 246 -18.81 7.72 13.24
C SER A 246 -20.16 6.98 13.38
N LYS A 247 -20.86 6.74 12.27
CA LYS A 247 -22.17 6.08 12.25
C LYS A 247 -22.10 4.56 12.08
N TYR A 248 -20.91 4.04 11.76
CA TYR A 248 -20.67 2.63 11.51
C TYR A 248 -19.44 2.13 12.30
N ASP A 249 -19.43 0.83 12.68
CA ASP A 249 -18.26 0.18 13.27
C ASP A 249 -17.30 -0.27 12.16
N ILE A 250 -16.59 0.66 11.60
CA ILE A 250 -15.71 0.44 10.45
C ILE A 250 -14.27 0.87 10.74
N MET A 251 -13.36 0.34 9.94
CA MET A 251 -11.93 0.69 9.93
C MET A 251 -11.62 1.65 8.79
N THR A 252 -10.76 2.64 9.05
CA THR A 252 -10.27 3.54 8.02
C THR A 252 -8.75 3.65 8.04
N VAL A 253 -8.14 3.57 6.87
CA VAL A 253 -6.72 3.86 6.66
C VAL A 253 -6.55 4.82 5.49
N GLY A 254 -5.88 5.94 5.73
CA GLY A 254 -5.63 6.97 4.70
C GLY A 254 -4.26 6.79 4.06
N GLU A 255 -4.21 6.88 2.73
CA GLU A 255 -2.95 7.05 2.03
C GLU A 255 -2.52 8.52 2.10
N THR A 256 -1.34 8.77 2.70
CA THR A 256 -0.88 10.13 3.02
C THR A 256 0.60 10.29 2.66
N SER A 257 0.87 10.53 1.38
CA SER A 257 2.24 10.81 0.90
C SER A 257 2.82 12.02 1.61
N GLY A 258 4.11 11.98 1.95
CA GLY A 258 4.80 13.08 2.60
C GLY A 258 4.33 13.41 4.02
N VAL A 259 3.55 12.54 4.67
CA VAL A 259 3.02 12.80 6.01
C VAL A 259 4.14 12.84 7.05
N THR A 260 4.15 13.89 7.87
CA THR A 260 5.00 13.97 9.06
C THR A 260 4.33 13.30 10.26
N ILE A 261 5.09 13.09 11.33
CA ILE A 261 4.53 12.57 12.59
C ILE A 261 3.44 13.48 13.15
N GLU A 262 3.64 14.79 13.10
CA GLU A 262 2.68 15.78 13.58
C GLU A 262 1.38 15.73 12.76
N GLU A 263 1.49 15.62 11.45
CA GLU A 263 0.31 15.45 10.58
C GLU A 263 -0.37 14.11 10.83
N ALA A 264 0.39 13.01 10.96
CA ALA A 264 -0.19 11.69 11.26
C ALA A 264 -0.98 11.69 12.58
N GLN A 265 -0.52 12.42 13.60
CA GLN A 265 -1.25 12.61 14.86
C GLN A 265 -2.56 13.41 14.67
N LYS A 266 -2.61 14.32 13.70
CA LYS A 266 -3.85 15.03 13.35
C LYS A 266 -4.84 14.11 12.63
N TYR A 267 -4.36 13.32 11.63
CA TYR A 267 -5.20 12.37 10.89
C TYR A 267 -5.75 11.23 11.76
N ALA A 268 -4.90 10.66 12.63
CA ALA A 268 -5.16 9.38 13.29
C ALA A 268 -5.17 9.43 14.83
N GLY A 269 -5.10 10.62 15.44
CA GLY A 269 -5.24 10.77 16.89
C GLY A 269 -6.67 10.48 17.34
N GLU A 270 -6.86 9.67 18.40
CA GLU A 270 -8.19 9.22 18.85
C GLU A 270 -9.18 10.38 19.13
N ALA A 271 -8.69 11.51 19.62
CA ALA A 271 -9.51 12.70 19.92
C ALA A 271 -9.83 13.58 18.69
N ARG A 272 -9.26 13.24 17.52
CA ARG A 272 -9.40 14.06 16.31
C ARG A 272 -10.70 13.82 15.57
N ASN A 273 -11.28 12.62 15.69
CA ASN A 273 -12.46 12.19 14.94
C ASN A 273 -12.28 12.34 13.43
N GLU A 274 -11.19 11.79 12.92
CA GLU A 274 -10.84 11.72 11.50
C GLU A 274 -10.70 10.25 11.08
N LEU A 275 -9.47 9.73 10.91
CA LEU A 275 -9.21 8.36 10.48
C LEU A 275 -8.71 7.49 11.65
N ASN A 276 -8.67 6.16 11.47
CA ASN A 276 -8.08 5.27 12.48
C ASN A 276 -6.56 5.18 12.37
N MET A 277 -6.01 5.23 11.16
CA MET A 277 -4.58 5.20 10.88
C MET A 277 -4.27 5.77 9.49
N VAL A 278 -3.00 5.99 9.21
CA VAL A 278 -2.51 6.45 7.90
C VAL A 278 -1.32 5.61 7.45
N PHE A 279 -1.15 5.46 6.13
CA PHE A 279 0.09 4.96 5.54
C PHE A 279 1.09 6.11 5.41
N GLN A 280 2.27 5.94 5.98
CA GLN A 280 3.44 6.78 5.76
C GLN A 280 4.36 6.11 4.71
N PHE A 281 5.12 6.92 3.97
CA PHE A 281 5.92 6.44 2.86
C PHE A 281 7.43 6.61 3.03
N GLU A 282 7.90 7.25 4.11
CA GLU A 282 9.31 7.55 4.32
C GLU A 282 10.22 6.31 4.13
N HIS A 283 9.80 5.13 4.62
CA HIS A 283 10.61 3.92 4.52
C HIS A 283 10.66 3.32 3.11
N VAL A 284 9.59 3.45 2.31
CA VAL A 284 9.55 2.97 0.92
C VAL A 284 10.19 3.97 -0.06
N GLU A 285 10.20 5.27 0.28
CA GLU A 285 10.87 6.33 -0.46
C GLU A 285 12.39 6.38 -0.18
N ASN A 286 12.86 5.71 0.88
CA ASN A 286 14.27 5.62 1.22
C ASN A 286 15.09 5.02 0.07
N GLY A 287 16.14 5.74 -0.35
CA GLY A 287 16.96 5.41 -1.53
C GLY A 287 16.35 5.92 -2.84
N SER A 288 15.49 6.96 -2.79
CA SER A 288 15.11 7.75 -3.96
C SER A 288 16.26 8.68 -4.38
N GLY A 289 16.34 8.97 -5.69
CA GLY A 289 17.38 9.82 -6.28
C GLY A 289 16.81 11.14 -6.80
N ASP A 290 17.56 11.83 -7.64
CA ASP A 290 17.22 13.14 -8.22
C ASP A 290 15.90 13.15 -9.00
N TYR A 291 15.50 11.98 -9.53
CA TYR A 291 14.24 11.78 -10.27
C TYR A 291 13.28 10.85 -9.48
N GLY A 292 13.18 11.07 -8.17
CA GLY A 292 12.32 10.29 -7.29
C GLY A 292 12.72 8.82 -7.22
N LYS A 293 11.77 7.92 -7.38
CA LYS A 293 12.01 6.47 -7.30
C LYS A 293 12.80 5.89 -8.47
N TRP A 294 12.97 6.65 -9.58
CA TRP A 294 13.65 6.18 -10.80
C TRP A 294 15.16 6.19 -10.64
N THR A 295 15.64 5.24 -9.85
CA THR A 295 17.06 5.06 -9.53
C THR A 295 17.41 3.59 -9.34
N THR A 296 18.68 3.24 -9.54
CA THR A 296 19.22 1.90 -9.22
C THR A 296 19.79 1.81 -7.80
N GLU A 297 19.75 2.90 -7.05
CA GLU A 297 20.24 2.95 -5.68
C GLU A 297 19.44 2.02 -4.77
N LYS A 298 20.15 1.34 -3.87
CA LYS A 298 19.54 0.54 -2.82
C LYS A 298 19.05 1.46 -1.69
N TYR A 299 18.10 0.96 -0.91
CA TYR A 299 17.71 1.65 0.33
C TYR A 299 18.87 1.64 1.34
N ASP A 300 18.95 2.69 2.16
CA ASP A 300 19.85 2.74 3.30
C ASP A 300 19.20 2.06 4.50
N PHE A 301 19.79 0.97 4.98
CA PHE A 301 19.28 0.22 6.12
C PHE A 301 19.27 1.03 7.42
N LYS A 302 20.28 1.86 7.67
CA LYS A 302 20.32 2.70 8.88
C LYS A 302 19.19 3.71 8.88
N GLU A 303 18.95 4.32 7.74
CA GLU A 303 17.85 5.25 7.56
C GLU A 303 16.49 4.55 7.65
N PHE A 304 16.33 3.38 7.02
CA PHE A 304 15.14 2.55 7.16
C PHE A 304 14.83 2.25 8.64
N LYS A 305 15.84 1.78 9.37
CA LYS A 305 15.72 1.49 10.80
C LYS A 305 15.37 2.74 11.62
N ARG A 306 16.03 3.87 11.34
CA ARG A 306 15.76 5.15 11.99
C ARG A 306 14.30 5.60 11.78
N ILE A 307 13.80 5.47 10.55
CA ILE A 307 12.40 5.80 10.21
C ILE A 307 11.45 4.90 11.00
N MET A 308 11.64 3.59 10.95
CA MET A 308 10.76 2.66 11.65
C MET A 308 10.73 2.90 13.16
N ILE A 309 11.89 3.15 13.78
CA ILE A 309 11.99 3.49 15.20
C ILE A 309 11.27 4.80 15.51
N LYS A 310 11.49 5.86 14.73
CA LYS A 310 10.84 7.16 14.87
C LYS A 310 9.32 7.02 14.90
N TRP A 311 8.74 6.32 13.94
CA TRP A 311 7.29 6.11 13.84
C TRP A 311 6.73 5.29 15.01
N GLN A 312 7.49 4.30 15.51
CA GLN A 312 7.08 3.55 16.71
C GLN A 312 7.08 4.42 17.97
N GLU A 313 8.15 5.17 18.21
CA GLU A 313 8.31 5.97 19.44
C GLU A 313 7.37 7.17 19.47
N GLU A 314 7.26 7.92 18.36
CA GLU A 314 6.57 9.20 18.36
C GLU A 314 5.05 9.08 18.21
N LEU A 315 4.54 7.97 17.65
CA LEU A 315 3.09 7.70 17.63
C LEU A 315 2.60 6.95 18.88
N GLN A 316 3.49 6.35 19.68
CA GLN A 316 3.08 5.58 20.85
C GLN A 316 2.20 6.40 21.80
N GLY A 317 0.97 5.95 22.03
CA GLY A 317 -0.01 6.62 22.89
C GLY A 317 -0.69 7.85 22.29
N LYS A 318 -0.36 8.24 21.06
CA LYS A 318 -0.92 9.42 20.38
C LYS A 318 -1.76 9.06 19.15
N ALA A 319 -1.27 8.12 18.34
CA ALA A 319 -1.95 7.63 17.15
C ALA A 319 -1.55 6.17 16.88
N TRP A 320 -2.20 5.52 15.92
CA TRP A 320 -1.96 4.12 15.61
C TRP A 320 -1.22 3.94 14.28
N ASN A 321 -0.17 3.11 14.27
CA ASN A 321 0.60 2.81 13.07
C ASN A 321 -0.13 1.82 12.15
N SER A 322 -0.02 2.02 10.84
CA SER A 322 -0.11 0.98 9.83
C SER A 322 1.29 0.46 9.51
N LEU A 323 1.45 -0.86 9.39
CA LEU A 323 2.75 -1.50 9.18
C LEU A 323 2.73 -2.23 7.84
N PHE A 324 3.57 -1.82 6.89
CA PHE A 324 3.69 -2.47 5.58
C PHE A 324 5.12 -2.35 5.03
N LEU A 325 5.49 -3.27 4.16
CA LEU A 325 6.75 -3.24 3.39
C LEU A 325 6.50 -3.20 1.89
N GLY A 326 5.30 -3.57 1.45
CA GLY A 326 4.91 -3.57 0.05
C GLY A 326 3.42 -3.36 -0.13
N ASN A 327 3.03 -2.97 -1.32
CA ASN A 327 1.67 -2.87 -1.82
C ASN A 327 1.69 -2.94 -3.35
N HIS A 328 0.57 -2.68 -4.00
CA HIS A 328 0.44 -2.69 -5.45
C HIS A 328 1.20 -1.56 -6.18
N ASP A 329 1.75 -0.58 -5.45
CA ASP A 329 2.51 0.57 -5.98
C ASP A 329 4.01 0.50 -5.66
N GLN A 330 4.45 -0.54 -4.94
CA GLN A 330 5.84 -0.73 -4.54
C GLN A 330 6.42 -2.02 -5.16
N PRO A 331 7.73 -2.10 -5.40
CA PRO A 331 8.38 -3.37 -5.74
C PRO A 331 8.13 -4.42 -4.66
N ARG A 332 8.30 -5.71 -4.99
CA ARG A 332 8.19 -6.79 -4.03
C ARG A 332 9.14 -6.60 -2.84
N SER A 333 8.61 -6.73 -1.62
CA SER A 333 9.32 -6.42 -0.38
C SER A 333 10.63 -7.20 -0.21
N VAL A 334 10.65 -8.48 -0.56
CA VAL A 334 11.86 -9.31 -0.47
C VAL A 334 12.94 -8.87 -1.46
N SER A 335 12.57 -8.38 -2.65
CA SER A 335 13.51 -7.83 -3.64
C SER A 335 13.99 -6.44 -3.26
N ARG A 336 13.16 -5.65 -2.57
CA ARG A 336 13.47 -4.27 -2.18
C ARG A 336 14.28 -4.17 -0.90
N PHE A 337 13.83 -4.85 0.16
CA PHE A 337 14.36 -4.73 1.53
C PHE A 337 15.08 -5.99 2.01
N GLY A 338 14.86 -7.13 1.39
CA GLY A 338 15.49 -8.40 1.69
C GLY A 338 16.59 -8.76 0.69
N ASN A 339 16.62 -10.04 0.35
CA ASN A 339 17.53 -10.58 -0.64
C ASN A 339 16.80 -11.70 -1.41
N ASP A 340 16.47 -11.45 -2.67
CA ASP A 340 15.73 -12.38 -3.51
C ASP A 340 16.62 -13.42 -4.23
N ASN A 341 17.93 -13.43 -3.92
CA ASN A 341 18.79 -14.54 -4.33
C ASN A 341 18.22 -15.86 -3.75
N PRO A 342 18.10 -16.93 -4.54
CA PRO A 342 17.53 -18.20 -4.08
C PRO A 342 18.15 -18.73 -2.77
N ALA A 343 19.42 -18.46 -2.49
CA ALA A 343 20.08 -18.88 -1.27
C ALA A 343 19.58 -18.15 -0.01
N TYR A 344 19.00 -16.96 -0.14
CA TYR A 344 18.61 -16.10 0.98
C TYR A 344 17.14 -15.69 0.97
N ARG A 345 16.44 -15.85 -0.16
CA ARG A 345 15.07 -15.36 -0.36
C ARG A 345 14.14 -15.75 0.78
N GLU A 346 14.09 -17.03 1.10
CA GLU A 346 13.21 -17.55 2.15
C GLU A 346 13.57 -17.00 3.53
N THR A 347 14.86 -17.04 3.88
CA THR A 347 15.35 -16.59 5.18
C THR A 347 15.12 -15.08 5.34
N SER A 348 15.40 -14.29 4.29
CA SER A 348 15.21 -12.83 4.35
C SER A 348 13.73 -12.43 4.35
N ALA A 349 12.85 -13.14 3.62
CA ALA A 349 11.41 -12.90 3.68
C ALA A 349 10.84 -13.14 5.09
N LYS A 350 11.24 -14.23 5.75
CA LYS A 350 10.86 -14.53 7.13
C LYS A 350 11.43 -13.50 8.12
N MET A 351 12.65 -13.01 7.90
CA MET A 351 13.25 -11.96 8.71
C MET A 351 12.46 -10.64 8.60
N LEU A 352 12.12 -10.21 7.38
CA LEU A 352 11.30 -9.02 7.15
C LEU A 352 9.95 -9.13 7.84
N ALA A 353 9.27 -10.27 7.69
CA ALA A 353 7.99 -10.54 8.35
C ALA A 353 8.11 -10.46 9.87
N THR A 354 9.17 -11.06 10.46
CA THR A 354 9.42 -11.01 11.91
C THR A 354 9.59 -9.58 12.39
N CYS A 355 10.43 -8.81 11.69
CA CYS A 355 10.69 -7.41 12.04
C CYS A 355 9.39 -6.60 12.05
N LEU A 356 8.55 -6.73 11.04
CA LEU A 356 7.34 -5.92 10.90
C LEU A 356 6.22 -6.36 11.85
N HIS A 357 5.91 -7.66 11.91
CA HIS A 357 4.74 -8.18 12.64
C HIS A 357 4.86 -8.04 14.17
N MET A 358 6.06 -7.89 14.72
CA MET A 358 6.28 -7.71 16.15
C MET A 358 6.24 -6.24 16.59
N MET A 359 6.14 -5.27 15.68
CA MET A 359 5.97 -3.84 15.98
C MET A 359 4.55 -3.52 16.45
N GLN A 360 4.37 -2.34 17.09
CA GLN A 360 3.05 -1.80 17.41
C GLN A 360 2.42 -1.17 16.17
N GLY A 361 1.24 -1.64 15.80
CA GLY A 361 0.49 -1.18 14.64
C GLY A 361 -0.29 -2.32 14.00
N THR A 362 -1.08 -2.02 12.99
CA THR A 362 -1.82 -3.02 12.20
C THR A 362 -0.99 -3.44 10.99
N PRO A 363 -0.57 -4.72 10.88
CA PRO A 363 0.18 -5.20 9.72
C PRO A 363 -0.70 -5.33 8.48
N TYR A 364 -0.12 -4.93 7.34
CA TYR A 364 -0.66 -5.12 6.00
C TYR A 364 0.26 -6.05 5.22
N VAL A 365 -0.29 -7.16 4.75
CA VAL A 365 0.40 -8.16 3.93
C VAL A 365 -0.08 -8.02 2.50
N TYR A 366 0.79 -7.72 1.57
CA TYR A 366 0.42 -7.66 0.15
C TYR A 366 0.43 -9.07 -0.47
N GLN A 367 -0.55 -9.37 -1.34
CA GLN A 367 -0.64 -10.68 -2.00
C GLN A 367 0.71 -11.16 -2.56
N GLY A 368 1.13 -12.35 -2.16
CA GLY A 368 2.39 -12.97 -2.54
C GLY A 368 3.57 -12.70 -1.60
N GLU A 369 3.46 -11.82 -0.61
CA GLU A 369 4.48 -11.68 0.44
C GLU A 369 4.63 -12.96 1.25
N GLU A 370 3.52 -13.61 1.56
CA GLU A 370 3.46 -14.88 2.29
C GLU A 370 4.08 -16.06 1.52
N LEU A 371 4.38 -15.87 0.23
CA LEU A 371 5.09 -16.83 -0.61
C LEU A 371 6.55 -16.42 -0.86
N GLY A 372 6.92 -15.20 -0.49
CA GLY A 372 8.19 -14.60 -0.87
C GLY A 372 8.32 -14.37 -2.38
N MET A 373 7.24 -13.94 -3.03
CA MET A 373 7.26 -13.55 -4.45
C MET A 373 8.24 -12.39 -4.66
N THR A 374 8.99 -12.45 -5.77
CA THR A 374 10.04 -11.49 -6.10
C THR A 374 9.62 -10.55 -7.23
N ASN A 375 10.41 -9.52 -7.50
CA ASN A 375 10.30 -8.74 -8.71
C ASN A 375 10.39 -9.64 -9.95
N VAL A 376 9.71 -9.24 -11.03
CA VAL A 376 9.72 -9.97 -12.30
C VAL A 376 10.88 -9.56 -13.20
N TYR A 377 11.40 -8.33 -13.03
CA TYR A 377 12.53 -7.80 -13.77
C TYR A 377 12.33 -7.82 -15.30
N PHE A 378 11.19 -7.34 -15.80
CA PHE A 378 10.97 -7.24 -17.25
C PHE A 378 12.07 -6.43 -17.93
N ASP A 379 12.71 -7.01 -18.96
CA ASP A 379 13.83 -6.42 -19.70
C ASP A 379 13.41 -5.66 -20.96
N LYS A 380 12.09 -5.61 -21.24
CA LYS A 380 11.51 -4.94 -22.41
C LYS A 380 10.39 -4.01 -22.00
N LEU A 381 10.38 -2.80 -22.57
CA LEU A 381 9.34 -1.80 -22.28
C LEU A 381 7.94 -2.28 -22.66
N GLU A 382 7.81 -3.08 -23.73
CA GLU A 382 6.54 -3.64 -24.19
C GLU A 382 5.86 -4.62 -23.22
N ASP A 383 6.59 -5.12 -22.21
CA ASP A 383 6.04 -6.01 -21.19
C ASP A 383 5.40 -5.26 -20.02
N TYR A 384 5.73 -3.97 -19.87
CA TYR A 384 5.12 -3.11 -18.86
C TYR A 384 3.71 -2.67 -19.26
N ARG A 385 2.83 -2.52 -18.27
CA ARG A 385 1.42 -2.11 -18.41
C ARG A 385 1.10 -0.86 -17.58
N ASP A 386 1.99 -0.53 -16.66
CA ASP A 386 1.82 0.58 -15.74
C ASP A 386 2.02 1.93 -16.43
N ILE A 387 0.99 2.78 -16.40
CA ILE A 387 1.00 4.11 -17.03
C ILE A 387 2.12 5.00 -16.48
N GLU A 388 2.40 4.95 -15.18
CA GLU A 388 3.48 5.72 -14.55
C GLU A 388 4.83 5.32 -15.15
N SER A 389 5.10 4.02 -15.23
CA SER A 389 6.35 3.48 -15.79
C SER A 389 6.56 3.88 -17.25
N ILE A 390 5.52 3.80 -18.07
CA ILE A 390 5.56 4.13 -19.50
C ILE A 390 5.76 5.63 -19.70
N ASN A 391 5.02 6.46 -18.97
CA ASN A 391 5.11 7.91 -19.10
C ASN A 391 6.48 8.44 -18.66
N PHE A 392 6.99 8.00 -17.51
CA PHE A 392 8.31 8.43 -17.05
C PHE A 392 9.45 7.88 -17.91
N PHE A 393 9.31 6.67 -18.46
CA PHE A 393 10.27 6.20 -19.45
C PHE A 393 10.35 7.19 -20.62
N THR A 394 9.22 7.55 -21.18
CA THR A 394 9.15 8.49 -22.32
C THR A 394 9.69 9.86 -21.94
N GLU A 395 9.17 10.45 -20.86
CA GLU A 395 9.54 11.81 -20.41
C GLU A 395 11.05 11.94 -20.14
N LEU A 396 11.60 11.04 -19.33
CA LEU A 396 13.00 11.14 -18.91
C LEU A 396 13.99 10.80 -20.01
N THR A 397 13.61 9.94 -20.96
CA THR A 397 14.49 9.60 -22.09
C THR A 397 14.40 10.61 -23.23
N GLU A 398 13.22 11.09 -23.60
CA GLU A 398 13.05 12.10 -24.67
C GLU A 398 13.59 13.47 -24.26
N SER A 399 13.52 13.82 -22.98
CA SER A 399 14.15 15.05 -22.45
C SER A 399 15.67 14.97 -22.34
N GLY A 400 16.24 13.76 -22.48
CA GLY A 400 17.68 13.53 -22.32
C GLY A 400 18.17 13.54 -20.86
N LEU A 401 17.28 13.52 -19.89
CA LEU A 401 17.62 13.45 -18.46
C LEU A 401 18.15 12.07 -18.06
N MET A 402 17.66 11.01 -18.74
CA MET A 402 18.15 9.65 -18.56
C MET A 402 18.40 8.95 -19.91
N THR A 403 19.33 8.00 -19.94
CA THR A 403 19.43 7.11 -21.10
C THR A 403 18.37 6.01 -21.05
N PRO A 404 17.89 5.50 -22.20
CA PRO A 404 16.94 4.38 -22.22
C PRO A 404 17.42 3.16 -21.45
N GLU A 405 18.73 2.83 -21.54
CA GLU A 405 19.32 1.68 -20.84
C GLU A 405 19.31 1.87 -19.32
N TYR A 406 19.54 3.08 -18.83
CA TYR A 406 19.49 3.36 -17.39
C TYR A 406 18.06 3.35 -16.88
N MET A 407 17.12 3.99 -17.61
CA MET A 407 15.71 3.98 -17.24
C MET A 407 15.12 2.57 -17.24
N MET A 408 15.49 1.69 -18.19
CA MET A 408 15.11 0.27 -18.15
C MET A 408 15.57 -0.42 -16.86
N LYS A 409 16.81 -0.17 -16.40
CA LYS A 409 17.27 -0.71 -15.11
C LYS A 409 16.45 -0.18 -13.94
N CYS A 410 16.05 1.09 -13.97
CA CYS A 410 15.17 1.66 -12.97
C CYS A 410 13.79 0.97 -12.98
N LEU A 411 13.20 0.75 -14.16
CA LEU A 411 11.92 0.03 -14.30
C LEU A 411 11.99 -1.39 -13.74
N MET A 412 13.04 -2.15 -14.07
CA MET A 412 13.26 -3.51 -13.56
C MET A 412 13.24 -3.55 -12.03
N LEU A 413 13.75 -2.52 -11.37
CA LEU A 413 13.85 -2.46 -9.91
C LEU A 413 12.66 -1.79 -9.23
N ARG A 414 12.03 -0.79 -9.87
CA ARG A 414 11.13 0.17 -9.22
C ARG A 414 9.72 0.24 -9.78
N SER A 415 9.46 -0.32 -10.98
CA SER A 415 8.12 -0.29 -11.56
C SER A 415 7.10 -0.98 -10.65
N ARG A 416 5.89 -0.41 -10.60
CA ARG A 416 4.72 -0.98 -9.93
C ARG A 416 4.35 -2.37 -10.49
N ASP A 417 4.64 -2.63 -11.78
CA ASP A 417 4.33 -3.91 -12.42
C ASP A 417 5.06 -5.11 -11.78
N ASN A 418 6.18 -4.88 -11.06
CA ASN A 418 6.82 -5.92 -10.26
C ASN A 418 5.88 -6.53 -9.21
N ALA A 419 5.01 -5.71 -8.62
CA ALA A 419 4.01 -6.16 -7.65
C ALA A 419 2.71 -6.63 -8.30
N ARG A 420 2.47 -6.27 -9.58
CA ARG A 420 1.20 -6.52 -10.29
C ARG A 420 1.18 -7.79 -11.12
N THR A 421 2.30 -8.54 -11.16
CA THR A 421 2.31 -9.89 -11.76
C THR A 421 1.29 -10.80 -11.07
N PRO A 422 0.66 -11.73 -11.82
CA PRO A 422 -0.31 -12.65 -11.26
C PRO A 422 0.20 -13.42 -10.05
N MET A 423 -0.69 -13.65 -9.08
CA MET A 423 -0.45 -14.52 -7.94
C MET A 423 -0.05 -15.93 -8.41
N GLN A 424 0.95 -16.50 -7.77
CA GLN A 424 1.53 -17.79 -8.12
C GLN A 424 0.87 -18.89 -7.26
N TRP A 425 -0.19 -19.52 -7.78
CA TRP A 425 -0.95 -20.52 -7.05
C TRP A 425 -0.32 -21.89 -7.08
N ASP A 426 0.21 -22.31 -8.25
CA ASP A 426 0.86 -23.60 -8.44
C ASP A 426 1.86 -23.55 -9.61
N ASP A 427 2.45 -24.70 -9.93
CA ASP A 427 3.44 -24.86 -11.00
C ASP A 427 2.82 -25.16 -12.39
N SER A 428 1.49 -25.14 -12.52
CA SER A 428 0.80 -25.32 -13.80
C SER A 428 0.96 -24.09 -14.71
N ALA A 429 0.45 -24.19 -15.93
CA ALA A 429 0.50 -23.08 -16.89
C ALA A 429 -0.07 -21.79 -16.27
N GLN A 430 0.54 -20.65 -16.58
CA GLN A 430 0.18 -19.34 -16.05
C GLN A 430 0.11 -19.29 -14.50
N ALA A 431 0.95 -20.10 -13.84
CA ALA A 431 1.04 -20.15 -12.37
C ALA A 431 -0.28 -20.54 -11.68
N GLY A 432 -1.18 -21.28 -12.36
CA GLY A 432 -2.51 -21.56 -11.84
C GLY A 432 -3.41 -20.35 -11.67
N PHE A 433 -3.00 -19.18 -12.15
CA PHE A 433 -3.77 -17.94 -12.07
C PHE A 433 -4.97 -17.96 -13.03
N THR A 434 -4.76 -18.34 -14.29
CA THR A 434 -5.75 -18.36 -15.37
C THR A 434 -5.54 -19.55 -16.30
N ASP A 435 -6.62 -20.01 -16.94
CA ASP A 435 -6.55 -20.94 -18.06
C ASP A 435 -6.38 -20.21 -19.42
N GLY A 436 -6.49 -18.88 -19.43
CA GLY A 436 -6.33 -18.02 -20.60
C GLY A 436 -4.97 -17.34 -20.69
N ALA A 437 -4.90 -16.25 -21.42
CA ALA A 437 -3.72 -15.40 -21.51
C ALA A 437 -3.79 -14.29 -20.43
N PRO A 438 -2.85 -14.23 -19.47
CA PRO A 438 -2.92 -13.23 -18.42
C PRO A 438 -2.72 -11.82 -18.98
N TRP A 439 -3.39 -10.81 -18.39
CA TRP A 439 -3.32 -9.40 -18.77
C TRP A 439 -1.91 -8.81 -18.70
N ILE A 440 -1.08 -9.37 -17.82
CA ILE A 440 0.36 -9.10 -17.69
C ILE A 440 1.08 -10.45 -17.51
N LYS A 441 2.30 -10.58 -18.01
CA LYS A 441 3.09 -11.81 -17.92
C LYS A 441 3.27 -12.26 -16.48
N VAL A 442 3.14 -13.56 -16.23
CA VAL A 442 3.48 -14.18 -14.94
C VAL A 442 4.99 -14.11 -14.70
N ASN A 443 5.40 -14.04 -13.46
CA ASN A 443 6.82 -14.15 -13.11
C ASN A 443 7.28 -15.60 -13.38
N PRO A 444 8.31 -15.81 -14.20
CA PRO A 444 8.73 -17.16 -14.64
C PRO A 444 9.20 -18.06 -13.51
N ASN A 445 9.51 -17.52 -12.32
CA ASN A 445 9.92 -18.30 -11.17
C ASN A 445 8.76 -18.98 -10.42
N TYR A 446 7.53 -18.94 -10.96
CA TYR A 446 6.37 -19.60 -10.35
C TYR A 446 6.53 -21.14 -10.24
N LYS A 447 7.46 -21.72 -11.00
CA LYS A 447 7.80 -23.14 -10.88
C LYS A 447 8.39 -23.52 -9.51
N GLU A 448 9.12 -22.57 -8.89
CA GLU A 448 9.80 -22.76 -7.61
C GLU A 448 9.12 -21.96 -6.47
N ILE A 449 8.34 -20.95 -6.80
CA ILE A 449 7.68 -20.06 -5.83
C ILE A 449 6.19 -20.05 -6.11
N ASN A 450 5.42 -20.82 -5.35
CA ASN A 450 3.97 -20.86 -5.50
C ASN A 450 3.28 -21.36 -4.22
N ALA A 451 1.99 -21.06 -4.11
CA ALA A 451 1.18 -21.40 -2.93
C ALA A 451 1.10 -22.92 -2.68
N ALA A 452 0.96 -23.74 -3.72
CA ALA A 452 0.83 -25.19 -3.56
C ALA A 452 2.06 -25.79 -2.86
N GLN A 453 3.27 -25.42 -3.30
CA GLN A 453 4.52 -25.89 -2.67
C GLN A 453 4.67 -25.35 -1.24
N GLN A 454 4.28 -24.10 -0.99
CA GLN A 454 4.35 -23.52 0.36
C GLN A 454 3.40 -24.24 1.34
N LEU A 455 2.24 -24.68 0.88
CA LEU A 455 1.27 -25.43 1.72
C LEU A 455 1.72 -26.88 2.01
N GLU A 456 2.63 -27.44 1.22
CA GLU A 456 3.20 -28.78 1.48
C GLU A 456 4.38 -28.76 2.46
N ASP A 457 5.05 -27.60 2.64
CA ASP A 457 6.21 -27.48 3.53
C ASP A 457 5.83 -26.76 4.84
N PRO A 458 5.80 -27.45 5.99
CA PRO A 458 5.50 -26.85 7.29
C PRO A 458 6.48 -25.78 7.75
N ASN A 459 7.66 -25.70 7.11
CA ASN A 459 8.66 -24.69 7.37
C ASN A 459 8.63 -23.52 6.36
N SER A 460 7.67 -23.49 5.44
CA SER A 460 7.54 -22.49 4.40
C SER A 460 7.37 -21.07 4.94
N ILE A 461 7.46 -20.07 4.05
CA ILE A 461 7.17 -18.67 4.36
C ILE A 461 5.69 -18.54 4.74
N PHE A 462 4.77 -19.25 4.07
CA PHE A 462 3.34 -19.23 4.38
C PHE A 462 3.05 -19.60 5.83
N TYR A 463 3.54 -20.74 6.30
CA TYR A 463 3.33 -21.17 7.69
C TYR A 463 4.10 -20.31 8.70
N TYR A 464 5.17 -19.66 8.28
CA TYR A 464 5.87 -18.68 9.10
C TYR A 464 5.00 -17.43 9.32
N TYR A 465 4.39 -16.87 8.27
CA TYR A 465 3.39 -15.80 8.38
C TYR A 465 2.19 -16.21 9.21
N GLN A 466 1.62 -17.38 8.97
CA GLN A 466 0.51 -17.93 9.77
C GLN A 466 0.88 -17.95 11.26
N LYS A 467 2.09 -18.37 11.62
CA LYS A 467 2.57 -18.39 13.01
C LYS A 467 2.70 -16.98 13.59
N LEU A 468 3.23 -16.02 12.85
CA LEU A 468 3.32 -14.61 13.29
C LEU A 468 1.92 -14.01 13.54
N ILE A 469 0.99 -14.26 12.63
CA ILE A 469 -0.40 -13.80 12.74
C ILE A 469 -1.09 -14.42 13.95
N ARG A 470 -0.87 -15.72 14.19
CA ARG A 470 -1.40 -16.41 15.37
C ARG A 470 -0.81 -15.86 16.67
N LEU A 471 0.49 -15.65 16.75
CA LEU A 471 1.16 -15.06 17.91
C LEU A 471 0.59 -13.69 18.27
N ARG A 472 0.26 -12.87 17.27
CA ARG A 472 -0.38 -11.58 17.47
C ARG A 472 -1.77 -11.70 18.12
N LYS A 473 -2.54 -12.74 17.76
CA LYS A 473 -3.85 -13.02 18.39
C LYS A 473 -3.74 -13.59 19.80
N GLU A 474 -2.66 -14.31 20.10
CA GLU A 474 -2.43 -14.98 21.40
C GLU A 474 -1.72 -14.09 22.43
N LYS A 475 -1.01 -13.05 21.99
CA LYS A 475 -0.11 -12.23 22.83
C LYS A 475 -0.43 -10.75 22.71
N ASP A 476 -1.20 -10.22 23.64
CA ASP A 476 -1.58 -8.79 23.69
C ASP A 476 -0.35 -7.86 23.63
N ILE A 477 0.79 -8.27 24.19
CA ILE A 477 2.03 -7.50 24.17
C ILE A 477 2.51 -7.15 22.76
N ILE A 478 2.25 -7.99 21.76
CA ILE A 478 2.60 -7.71 20.36
C ILE A 478 1.77 -6.53 19.84
N VAL A 479 0.51 -6.44 20.25
CA VAL A 479 -0.42 -5.38 19.84
C VAL A 479 -0.20 -4.11 20.66
N TYR A 480 -0.23 -4.22 21.99
CA TYR A 480 -0.36 -3.06 22.89
C TYR A 480 0.89 -2.72 23.68
N GLY A 481 1.91 -3.57 23.69
CA GLY A 481 3.17 -3.34 24.40
C GLY A 481 3.89 -2.07 23.93
N GLY A 482 4.65 -1.43 24.83
CA GLY A 482 5.57 -0.34 24.50
C GLY A 482 6.71 -0.80 23.58
N PHE A 483 7.48 0.13 23.05
CA PHE A 483 8.55 -0.14 22.10
C PHE A 483 9.85 0.49 22.56
N ASP A 484 10.88 -0.33 22.80
CA ASP A 484 12.22 0.07 23.22
C ASP A 484 13.25 -0.46 22.22
N PRO A 485 13.81 0.35 21.32
CA PRO A 485 14.78 -0.10 20.34
C PRO A 485 16.16 -0.36 20.96
N LEU A 486 16.80 -1.40 20.46
CA LEU A 486 18.19 -1.76 20.76
C LEU A 486 19.05 -1.55 19.50
N TYR A 487 20.37 -1.45 19.67
CA TYR A 487 21.32 -1.38 18.54
C TYR A 487 20.96 -0.31 17.50
N ARG A 488 20.57 0.90 17.94
CA ARG A 488 20.08 1.99 17.07
C ARG A 488 21.02 2.32 15.93
N ASP A 489 22.33 2.36 16.21
CA ASP A 489 23.36 2.77 15.25
C ASP A 489 24.05 1.59 14.55
N ASP A 490 23.66 0.35 14.85
CA ASP A 490 24.23 -0.85 14.23
C ASP A 490 23.85 -0.92 12.73
N GLU A 491 24.79 -1.38 11.90
CA GLU A 491 24.67 -1.41 10.44
C GLU A 491 24.04 -2.70 9.89
N GLN A 492 23.75 -3.68 10.76
CA GLN A 492 23.25 -5.00 10.37
C GLN A 492 22.04 -5.43 11.20
N ILE A 493 22.00 -5.06 12.49
CA ILE A 493 21.01 -5.56 13.43
C ILE A 493 19.88 -4.56 13.61
N PHE A 494 18.64 -5.03 13.45
CA PHE A 494 17.45 -4.36 13.94
C PHE A 494 16.87 -5.18 15.07
N ALA A 495 16.97 -4.67 16.30
CA ALA A 495 16.44 -5.33 17.49
C ALA A 495 15.65 -4.35 18.35
N TYR A 496 14.62 -4.83 18.99
CA TYR A 496 13.78 -4.03 19.90
C TYR A 496 13.08 -4.90 20.92
N ILE A 497 12.73 -4.30 22.05
CA ILE A 497 11.93 -4.92 23.11
C ILE A 497 10.52 -4.34 23.12
N ARG A 498 9.53 -5.21 23.27
CA ARG A 498 8.17 -4.83 23.60
C ARG A 498 7.96 -5.07 25.10
N ARG A 499 7.24 -4.17 25.77
CA ARG A 499 6.96 -4.29 27.22
C ARG A 499 5.49 -4.01 27.50
N GLN A 500 4.89 -4.90 28.31
CA GLN A 500 3.54 -4.73 28.82
C GLN A 500 3.42 -5.39 30.21
N ASP A 501 3.15 -4.60 31.23
CA ASP A 501 3.10 -5.07 32.63
C ASP A 501 4.37 -5.82 33.03
N GLN A 502 4.31 -7.13 33.31
CA GLN A 502 5.46 -7.97 33.62
C GLN A 502 6.01 -8.70 32.39
N GLU A 503 5.31 -8.63 31.26
CA GLU A 503 5.69 -9.34 30.05
C GLU A 503 6.73 -8.55 29.24
N LYS A 504 7.67 -9.27 28.63
CA LYS A 504 8.72 -8.74 27.75
C LYS A 504 8.84 -9.61 26.52
N LEU A 505 9.03 -8.96 25.37
CA LEU A 505 9.26 -9.64 24.11
C LEU A 505 10.46 -8.98 23.42
N LEU A 506 11.48 -9.75 23.07
CA LEU A 506 12.64 -9.29 22.31
C LEU A 506 12.54 -9.81 20.89
N THR A 507 12.58 -8.90 19.93
CA THR A 507 12.70 -9.20 18.50
C THR A 507 14.10 -8.88 18.04
N VAL A 508 14.72 -9.79 17.29
CA VAL A 508 16.07 -9.65 16.74
C VAL A 508 16.05 -10.03 15.26
N CYS A 509 16.63 -9.17 14.41
CA CYS A 509 16.72 -9.37 12.97
C CYS A 509 18.08 -8.91 12.45
N ASN A 510 18.79 -9.79 11.74
CA ASN A 510 19.99 -9.44 10.99
C ASN A 510 19.59 -9.09 9.54
N PHE A 511 19.75 -7.83 9.13
CA PHE A 511 19.38 -7.34 7.79
C PHE A 511 20.50 -7.47 6.76
N SER A 512 21.51 -8.29 7.05
CA SER A 512 22.66 -8.43 6.15
C SER A 512 22.91 -9.87 5.72
N ASP A 513 23.63 -10.03 4.62
CA ASP A 513 24.16 -11.29 4.11
C ASP A 513 25.45 -11.76 4.83
N LYS A 514 25.78 -11.11 5.95
CA LYS A 514 26.95 -11.40 6.79
C LYS A 514 26.55 -11.80 8.20
N ASN A 515 27.46 -12.46 8.87
CA ASN A 515 27.31 -12.69 10.31
C ASN A 515 27.35 -11.37 11.08
N ALA A 516 26.55 -11.26 12.14
CA ALA A 516 26.54 -10.13 13.05
C ALA A 516 26.65 -10.61 14.50
N GLU A 517 27.43 -9.91 15.32
CA GLU A 517 27.57 -10.25 16.74
C GLU A 517 26.63 -9.41 17.60
N MET A 518 25.98 -10.04 18.56
CA MET A 518 25.17 -9.33 19.54
C MET A 518 25.23 -10.00 20.92
N GLU A 519 24.80 -9.27 21.93
CA GLU A 519 24.60 -9.80 23.27
C GLU A 519 23.12 -9.79 23.62
N ILE A 520 22.57 -10.95 23.98
CA ILE A 520 21.21 -11.06 24.47
C ILE A 520 21.12 -10.39 25.85
N PRO A 521 20.20 -9.41 26.06
CA PRO A 521 20.07 -8.77 27.35
C PRO A 521 19.80 -9.78 28.48
N GLU A 522 20.49 -9.66 29.64
CA GLU A 522 20.39 -10.59 30.78
C GLU A 522 18.92 -10.79 31.23
N GLU A 523 18.07 -9.78 31.07
CA GLU A 523 16.65 -9.88 31.38
C GLU A 523 15.90 -10.93 30.56
N PHE A 524 16.46 -11.42 29.45
CA PHE A 524 15.89 -12.49 28.61
C PHE A 524 16.53 -13.88 28.88
N LYS A 525 17.39 -13.99 29.87
CA LYS A 525 17.92 -15.31 30.28
C LYS A 525 16.78 -16.25 30.64
N GLY A 526 16.78 -17.45 30.02
CA GLY A 526 15.71 -18.44 30.18
C GLY A 526 14.38 -18.06 29.53
N ALA A 527 14.35 -17.10 28.63
CA ALA A 527 13.16 -16.75 27.85
C ALA A 527 12.75 -17.85 26.87
N GLU A 528 11.46 -17.96 26.62
CA GLU A 528 10.88 -18.84 25.60
C GLU A 528 11.14 -18.26 24.19
N CYS A 529 11.63 -19.08 23.25
CA CYS A 529 11.68 -18.71 21.85
C CYS A 529 10.32 -18.98 21.19
N LEU A 530 9.59 -17.91 20.86
CA LEU A 530 8.28 -18.02 20.22
C LEU A 530 8.38 -18.43 18.76
N ILE A 531 9.35 -17.86 18.04
CA ILE A 531 9.58 -18.11 16.61
C ILE A 531 11.03 -17.83 16.24
N THR A 532 11.57 -18.60 15.33
CA THR A 532 12.87 -18.39 14.70
C THR A 532 12.80 -18.84 13.24
N ASN A 533 13.52 -18.18 12.35
CA ASN A 533 13.60 -18.55 10.93
C ASN A 533 14.75 -19.50 10.59
N LEU A 534 15.61 -19.82 11.57
CA LEU A 534 16.70 -20.78 11.47
C LEU A 534 16.75 -21.71 12.70
N ASP A 535 17.51 -22.79 12.60
CA ASP A 535 17.67 -23.79 13.66
C ASP A 535 18.61 -23.29 14.77
N ARG A 536 18.17 -22.30 15.55
CA ARG A 536 18.89 -21.83 16.74
C ARG A 536 18.27 -22.40 18.01
N THR A 537 19.09 -22.87 18.91
CA THR A 537 18.66 -23.45 20.20
C THR A 537 19.22 -22.71 21.42
N VAL A 538 20.21 -21.83 21.23
CA VAL A 538 20.85 -21.07 22.34
C VAL A 538 20.61 -19.58 22.13
N PHE A 539 19.97 -18.94 23.12
CA PHE A 539 19.55 -17.54 23.11
C PHE A 539 20.04 -16.80 24.37
N GLU A 540 21.29 -16.99 24.76
CA GLU A 540 21.89 -16.40 25.96
C GLU A 540 23.28 -15.86 25.69
N GLY A 541 23.67 -14.77 26.39
CA GLY A 541 24.99 -14.17 26.32
C GLY A 541 25.33 -13.63 24.93
N LYS A 542 26.60 -13.70 24.57
CA LYS A 542 27.08 -13.30 23.25
C LYS A 542 26.76 -14.36 22.21
N ILE A 543 26.11 -13.97 21.12
CA ILE A 543 25.78 -14.85 20.03
C ILE A 543 26.22 -14.24 18.69
N VAL A 544 26.43 -15.10 17.71
CA VAL A 544 26.64 -14.72 16.31
C VAL A 544 25.37 -15.03 15.54
N LEU A 545 24.75 -14.02 14.96
CA LEU A 545 23.62 -14.13 14.04
C LEU A 545 24.13 -14.53 12.66
N LYS A 546 23.47 -15.49 12.03
CA LYS A 546 23.71 -15.84 10.62
C LYS A 546 23.09 -14.80 9.68
N PRO A 547 23.41 -14.82 8.36
CA PRO A 547 22.76 -13.98 7.38
C PRO A 547 21.23 -14.09 7.45
N TYR A 548 20.56 -12.92 7.52
CA TYR A 548 19.10 -12.80 7.59
C TYR A 548 18.43 -13.59 8.72
N GLU A 549 19.16 -13.93 9.77
CA GLU A 549 18.61 -14.62 10.95
C GLU A 549 17.67 -13.71 11.72
N ALA A 550 16.51 -14.25 12.12
CA ALA A 550 15.54 -13.57 12.96
C ALA A 550 14.91 -14.52 13.98
N PHE A 551 14.62 -13.99 15.18
CA PHE A 551 13.90 -14.70 16.23
C PHE A 551 13.18 -13.75 17.19
N VAL A 552 12.25 -14.32 17.94
CA VAL A 552 11.47 -13.62 18.97
C VAL A 552 11.53 -14.38 20.27
N LEU A 553 12.00 -13.73 21.34
CA LEU A 553 12.01 -14.27 22.68
C LEU A 553 10.93 -13.62 23.53
N TYR A 554 10.31 -14.43 24.39
CA TYR A 554 9.25 -13.97 25.28
C TYR A 554 9.54 -14.38 26.72
N LYS A 555 9.28 -13.48 27.66
CA LYS A 555 9.44 -13.71 29.09
C LYS A 555 8.33 -13.00 29.87
N LYS A 556 7.78 -13.72 30.88
CA LYS A 556 6.92 -13.17 31.93
C LYS A 556 7.72 -12.72 33.13
#